data_1688531ce579463e75cc2923c96f00e1
#
_entry.id   1688531ce579463e75cc2923c96f00e1
#
_cell.length_a   1.000
_cell.length_b   1.000
_cell.length_c   1.000
_cell.angle_alpha   90.00
_cell.angle_beta   90.00
_cell.angle_gamma   90.00
#
_symmetry.space_group_name_H-M   'P 1'
#
loop_
_entity.id
_entity.type
_entity.pdbx_description
1 polymer ?
#
loop_
_entity_poly.entity_id
_entity_poly.type
_entity_poly.pdbx_seq_one_letter_code
_entity_poly.pdbx_strand_id
1 'polypeptide(L)'
;VHGVFSDQVDTLHSKSVSTIAKNAQSQVLQWPDKLTTDSKATQKLYKEKFDIEFEYLPSPLDTTMFKKIGTVKKIENQIAYVGRDSHEKGIDILKDAESQINGNVVYCTDRSWEEAMQIIKSSSIVVIPSRMESLPTTVKEAFYLNVPVIGTNVGGIPELIKNNETGILVPPENPSEIAQAINELLSDREKSEKLATNGNTFVKNNMTWDVILPKYIKFYEDLLKD
;
A
#
# COMPACT_ATOMS: atom_id res chain seq x y z
N VAL A 1 -7.48 10.20 8.43
CA VAL A 1 -7.93 10.28 7.01
C VAL A 1 -6.98 9.46 6.16
N HIS A 2 -7.54 8.62 5.29
CA HIS A 2 -6.81 7.69 4.41
C HIS A 2 -7.03 8.11 2.95
N GLY A 3 -6.22 9.03 2.43
CA GLY A 3 -6.32 9.57 1.07
C GLY A 3 -7.31 10.74 0.93
N VAL A 4 -7.37 11.34 -0.26
CA VAL A 4 -8.26 12.47 -0.57
C VAL A 4 -9.55 11.94 -1.21
N PHE A 5 -10.60 11.90 -0.42
CA PHE A 5 -11.91 11.37 -0.84
C PHE A 5 -12.46 12.07 -2.10
N SER A 6 -12.32 13.40 -2.17
CA SER A 6 -12.79 14.16 -3.34
C SER A 6 -12.11 13.75 -4.64
N ASP A 7 -10.82 13.41 -4.60
CA ASP A 7 -10.08 12.98 -5.81
C ASP A 7 -10.55 11.58 -6.27
N GLN A 8 -10.87 10.70 -5.32
CA GLN A 8 -11.45 9.39 -5.64
C GLN A 8 -12.83 9.53 -6.29
N VAL A 9 -13.65 10.47 -5.80
CA VAL A 9 -14.98 10.73 -6.37
C VAL A 9 -14.88 11.39 -7.75
N ASP A 10 -13.90 12.27 -7.97
CA ASP A 10 -13.66 12.92 -9.27
C ASP A 10 -13.37 11.90 -10.39
N THR A 11 -12.71 10.80 -10.07
CA THR A 11 -12.37 9.75 -11.06
C THR A 11 -13.53 8.80 -11.37
N LEU A 12 -14.50 8.67 -10.45
CA LEU A 12 -15.53 7.63 -10.51
C LEU A 12 -16.94 8.18 -10.79
N HIS A 13 -17.18 9.48 -10.64
CA HIS A 13 -18.51 10.07 -10.64
C HIS A 13 -18.63 11.37 -11.44
N SER A 14 -19.86 11.82 -11.67
CA SER A 14 -20.15 13.08 -12.37
C SER A 14 -19.69 14.31 -11.57
N LYS A 15 -19.46 15.44 -12.27
CA LYS A 15 -19.07 16.72 -11.65
C LYS A 15 -19.98 17.18 -10.51
N SER A 16 -21.29 16.91 -10.60
CA SER A 16 -22.25 17.28 -9.55
C SER A 16 -22.03 16.47 -8.25
N VAL A 17 -21.80 15.15 -8.37
CA VAL A 17 -21.48 14.28 -7.23
C VAL A 17 -20.16 14.67 -6.60
N SER A 18 -19.16 14.96 -7.43
CA SER A 18 -17.85 15.43 -6.98
C SER A 18 -17.95 16.76 -6.21
N THR A 19 -18.75 17.71 -6.67
CA THR A 19 -18.97 18.98 -5.96
C THR A 19 -19.62 18.77 -4.58
N ILE A 20 -20.63 17.89 -4.50
CA ILE A 20 -21.25 17.53 -3.22
C ILE A 20 -20.22 16.88 -2.28
N ALA A 21 -19.42 15.94 -2.78
CA ALA A 21 -18.39 15.27 -2.01
C ALA A 21 -17.33 16.25 -1.48
N LYS A 22 -16.87 17.21 -2.29
CA LYS A 22 -15.93 18.26 -1.88
C LYS A 22 -16.48 19.13 -0.76
N ASN A 23 -17.74 19.56 -0.90
CA ASN A 23 -18.40 20.38 0.11
C ASN A 23 -18.58 19.60 1.43
N ALA A 24 -19.05 18.35 1.36
CA ALA A 24 -19.20 17.50 2.53
C ALA A 24 -17.84 17.24 3.22
N GLN A 25 -16.81 16.95 2.45
CA GLN A 25 -15.44 16.76 2.98
C GLN A 25 -14.94 18.02 3.68
N SER A 26 -15.10 19.19 3.06
CA SER A 26 -14.67 20.48 3.66
C SER A 26 -15.39 20.76 4.99
N GLN A 27 -16.68 20.47 5.09
CA GLN A 27 -17.44 20.62 6.33
C GLN A 27 -16.98 19.65 7.42
N VAL A 28 -16.86 18.36 7.10
CA VAL A 28 -16.48 17.32 8.06
C VAL A 28 -15.08 17.56 8.64
N LEU A 29 -14.15 18.07 7.83
CA LEU A 29 -12.77 18.36 8.27
C LEU A 29 -12.67 19.53 9.26
N GLN A 30 -13.73 20.31 9.44
CA GLN A 30 -13.78 21.41 10.43
C GLN A 30 -14.29 20.97 11.81
N TRP A 31 -14.83 19.75 11.96
CA TRP A 31 -15.45 19.31 13.22
C TRP A 31 -14.46 18.77 14.26
N PRO A 32 -13.39 18.01 13.86
CA PRO A 32 -12.46 17.46 14.84
C PRO A 32 -11.49 18.53 15.36
N ASP A 33 -11.10 18.42 16.63
CA ASP A 33 -10.06 19.28 17.23
C ASP A 33 -8.69 19.05 16.58
N LYS A 34 -8.39 17.81 16.21
CA LYS A 34 -7.15 17.43 15.50
C LYS A 34 -7.45 16.46 14.36
N LEU A 35 -6.68 16.58 13.31
CA LEU A 35 -6.76 15.73 12.12
C LEU A 35 -5.49 14.90 11.98
N THR A 36 -5.64 13.61 11.72
CA THR A 36 -4.50 12.70 11.47
C THR A 36 -4.60 12.03 10.13
N THR A 37 -3.45 11.70 9.57
CA THR A 37 -3.32 10.87 8.37
C THR A 37 -2.20 9.86 8.53
N ASP A 38 -2.33 8.72 7.85
CA ASP A 38 -1.34 7.64 7.87
C ASP A 38 -0.21 7.82 6.86
N SER A 39 -0.29 8.81 5.96
CA SER A 39 0.65 9.03 4.88
C SER A 39 1.13 10.49 4.83
N LYS A 40 2.43 10.69 4.68
CA LYS A 40 3.03 12.01 4.45
C LYS A 40 2.62 12.60 3.09
N ALA A 41 2.43 11.74 2.09
CA ALA A 41 1.92 12.17 0.80
C ALA A 41 0.50 12.75 0.93
N THR A 42 -0.38 12.10 1.70
CA THR A 42 -1.72 12.62 2.01
C THR A 42 -1.65 13.90 2.83
N GLN A 43 -0.78 13.97 3.85
CA GLN A 43 -0.54 15.18 4.65
C GLN A 43 -0.18 16.38 3.77
N LYS A 44 0.81 16.18 2.89
CA LYS A 44 1.27 17.20 1.94
C LYS A 44 0.14 17.65 1.02
N LEU A 45 -0.60 16.71 0.45
CA LEU A 45 -1.68 16.97 -0.49
C LEU A 45 -2.82 17.81 0.12
N TYR A 46 -3.21 17.51 1.36
CA TYR A 46 -4.21 18.31 2.07
C TYR A 46 -3.71 19.71 2.41
N LYS A 47 -2.44 19.85 2.79
CA LYS A 47 -1.84 21.18 3.02
C LYS A 47 -1.83 22.01 1.75
N GLU A 48 -1.41 21.42 0.62
CA GLU A 48 -1.32 22.12 -0.67
C GLU A 48 -2.68 22.48 -1.28
N LYS A 49 -3.67 21.57 -1.20
CA LYS A 49 -4.98 21.78 -1.85
C LYS A 49 -5.99 22.56 -1.01
N PHE A 50 -5.95 22.40 0.30
CA PHE A 50 -7.00 22.88 1.19
C PHE A 50 -6.48 23.75 2.33
N ASP A 51 -5.16 23.94 2.43
CA ASP A 51 -4.46 24.60 3.55
C ASP A 51 -4.84 23.99 4.92
N ILE A 52 -5.07 22.67 4.94
CA ILE A 52 -5.43 21.93 6.16
C ILE A 52 -4.21 21.14 6.63
N GLU A 53 -3.90 21.26 7.92
CA GLU A 53 -2.81 20.53 8.55
C GLU A 53 -3.31 19.25 9.18
N PHE A 54 -2.57 18.17 8.91
CA PHE A 54 -2.76 16.85 9.52
C PHE A 54 -1.54 16.46 10.31
N GLU A 55 -1.73 15.80 11.42
CA GLU A 55 -0.63 15.13 12.10
C GLU A 55 -0.38 13.75 11.49
N TYR A 56 0.89 13.41 11.30
CA TYR A 56 1.28 12.15 10.70
C TYR A 56 1.29 11.04 11.75
N LEU A 57 0.32 10.14 11.67
CA LEU A 57 0.20 8.93 12.48
C LEU A 57 0.08 7.70 11.55
N PRO A 58 1.19 7.04 11.19
CA PRO A 58 1.15 5.91 10.27
C PRO A 58 0.38 4.74 10.89
N SER A 59 -0.46 4.09 10.09
CA SER A 59 -1.18 2.90 10.52
C SER A 59 -0.20 1.73 10.74
N PRO A 60 -0.13 1.17 11.96
CA PRO A 60 0.77 0.07 12.26
C PRO A 60 0.26 -1.27 11.74
N LEU A 61 1.18 -2.22 11.55
CA LEU A 61 0.87 -3.61 11.24
C LEU A 61 0.66 -4.40 12.53
N ASP A 62 -0.49 -5.08 12.64
CA ASP A 62 -0.71 -6.06 13.71
C ASP A 62 -0.02 -7.38 13.36
N THR A 63 1.14 -7.60 13.96
CA THR A 63 1.96 -8.80 13.71
C THR A 63 1.42 -10.04 14.40
N THR A 64 0.51 -9.90 15.37
CA THR A 64 -0.05 -11.04 16.13
C THR A 64 -0.94 -11.93 15.27
N MET A 65 -1.62 -11.33 14.30
CA MET A 65 -2.49 -12.05 13.36
C MET A 65 -1.73 -13.06 12.49
N PHE A 66 -0.46 -12.75 12.16
CA PHE A 66 0.35 -13.63 11.30
C PHE A 66 0.73 -14.96 11.95
N LYS A 67 0.59 -15.08 13.27
CA LYS A 67 0.77 -16.36 13.98
C LYS A 67 -0.22 -17.44 13.50
N LYS A 68 -1.36 -17.03 12.95
CA LYS A 68 -2.37 -17.94 12.39
C LYS A 68 -1.98 -18.46 11.00
N ILE A 69 -1.03 -17.81 10.32
CA ILE A 69 -0.58 -18.21 8.99
C ILE A 69 0.46 -19.30 9.15
N GLY A 70 0.04 -20.54 8.97
CA GLY A 70 0.89 -21.73 9.06
C GLY A 70 2.03 -21.75 8.03
N THR A 71 2.74 -22.84 7.95
CA THR A 71 3.74 -23.06 6.90
C THR A 71 3.05 -23.18 5.55
N VAL A 72 3.48 -22.39 4.58
CA VAL A 72 2.95 -22.38 3.22
C VAL A 72 4.10 -22.73 2.27
N LYS A 73 3.84 -23.66 1.33
CA LYS A 73 4.81 -24.01 0.30
C LYS A 73 4.92 -22.90 -0.72
N LYS A 74 6.12 -22.45 -1.03
CA LYS A 74 6.37 -21.51 -2.13
C LYS A 74 5.96 -22.11 -3.46
N ILE A 75 5.30 -21.31 -4.29
CA ILE A 75 4.95 -21.64 -5.68
C ILE A 75 5.85 -20.79 -6.56
N GLU A 76 6.69 -21.48 -7.32
CA GLU A 76 7.68 -20.84 -8.18
C GLU A 76 7.01 -19.98 -9.25
N ASN A 77 7.55 -18.81 -9.49
CA ASN A 77 7.06 -17.83 -10.48
C ASN A 77 5.58 -17.42 -10.28
N GLN A 78 5.02 -17.61 -9.08
CA GLN A 78 3.72 -17.06 -8.75
C GLN A 78 3.86 -15.58 -8.40
N ILE A 79 3.05 -14.74 -9.02
CA ILE A 79 2.92 -13.31 -8.74
C ILE A 79 1.55 -13.08 -8.10
N ALA A 80 1.49 -12.46 -6.93
CA ALA A 80 0.23 -12.14 -6.27
C ALA A 80 -0.16 -10.68 -6.49
N TYR A 81 -1.41 -10.48 -6.88
CA TYR A 81 -2.15 -9.25 -6.66
C TYR A 81 -3.13 -9.49 -5.51
N VAL A 82 -3.11 -8.62 -4.49
CA VAL A 82 -4.05 -8.68 -3.36
C VAL A 82 -4.66 -7.30 -3.14
N GLY A 83 -5.96 -7.19 -3.38
CA GLY A 83 -6.68 -5.94 -3.28
C GLY A 83 -8.07 -6.00 -3.92
N ARG A 84 -8.86 -4.95 -3.78
CA ARG A 84 -10.17 -4.86 -4.43
C ARG A 84 -10.02 -4.80 -5.95
N ASP A 85 -11.02 -5.33 -6.67
CA ASP A 85 -11.14 -5.10 -8.10
C ASP A 85 -11.79 -3.72 -8.31
N SER A 86 -10.96 -2.70 -8.40
CA SER A 86 -11.39 -1.31 -8.55
C SER A 86 -10.36 -0.49 -9.30
N HIS A 87 -10.82 0.57 -9.97
CA HIS A 87 -9.98 1.41 -10.84
C HIS A 87 -8.75 1.97 -10.12
N GLU A 88 -8.92 2.44 -8.88
CA GLU A 88 -7.83 3.01 -8.10
C GLU A 88 -6.73 1.99 -7.75
N LYS A 89 -7.08 0.68 -7.73
CA LYS A 89 -6.12 -0.40 -7.44
C LYS A 89 -5.37 -0.90 -8.67
N GLY A 90 -5.78 -0.49 -9.87
CA GLY A 90 -5.02 -0.72 -11.10
C GLY A 90 -4.88 -2.19 -11.52
N ILE A 91 -5.84 -3.05 -11.13
CA ILE A 91 -5.82 -4.48 -11.50
C ILE A 91 -5.80 -4.68 -13.02
N ASP A 92 -6.46 -3.79 -13.77
CA ASP A 92 -6.49 -3.75 -15.22
C ASP A 92 -5.08 -3.54 -15.80
N ILE A 93 -4.26 -2.66 -15.20
CA ILE A 93 -2.88 -2.42 -15.64
C ILE A 93 -2.04 -3.70 -15.52
N LEU A 94 -2.22 -4.47 -14.43
CA LEU A 94 -1.52 -5.74 -14.27
C LEU A 94 -2.02 -6.79 -15.26
N LYS A 95 -3.33 -6.84 -15.55
CA LYS A 95 -3.90 -7.72 -16.58
C LYS A 95 -3.32 -7.41 -17.96
N ASP A 96 -3.15 -6.13 -18.30
CA ASP A 96 -2.54 -5.71 -19.57
C ASP A 96 -1.04 -6.08 -19.64
N ALA A 97 -0.38 -6.24 -18.51
CA ALA A 97 1.02 -6.69 -18.44
C ALA A 97 1.19 -8.20 -18.61
N GLU A 98 0.16 -9.03 -18.37
CA GLU A 98 0.29 -10.49 -18.24
C GLU A 98 0.98 -11.17 -19.42
N SER A 99 0.68 -10.73 -20.64
CA SER A 99 1.27 -11.34 -21.85
C SER A 99 2.79 -11.19 -21.94
N GLN A 100 3.38 -10.30 -21.14
CA GLN A 100 4.81 -10.01 -21.09
C GLN A 100 5.48 -10.62 -19.85
N ILE A 101 4.74 -11.29 -18.96
CA ILE A 101 5.22 -11.82 -17.68
C ILE A 101 5.61 -13.28 -17.83
N ASN A 102 6.83 -13.64 -17.38
CA ASN A 102 7.35 -15.01 -17.36
C ASN A 102 6.92 -15.79 -16.10
N GLY A 103 5.64 -15.67 -15.70
CA GLY A 103 5.13 -16.26 -14.48
C GLY A 103 3.62 -16.40 -14.49
N ASN A 104 3.06 -16.83 -13.37
CA ASN A 104 1.62 -16.99 -13.17
C ASN A 104 1.08 -15.94 -12.23
N VAL A 105 0.16 -15.10 -12.70
CA VAL A 105 -0.48 -14.06 -11.90
C VAL A 105 -1.71 -14.63 -11.20
N VAL A 106 -1.80 -14.45 -9.89
CA VAL A 106 -2.95 -14.83 -9.05
C VAL A 106 -3.59 -13.59 -8.49
N TYR A 107 -4.87 -13.40 -8.82
CA TYR A 107 -5.68 -12.29 -8.34
C TYR A 107 -6.48 -12.70 -7.09
N CYS A 108 -6.25 -11.99 -6.00
CA CYS A 108 -6.94 -12.16 -4.72
C CYS A 108 -7.79 -10.92 -4.44
N THR A 109 -9.06 -10.93 -4.90
CA THR A 109 -9.95 -9.77 -4.83
C THR A 109 -11.03 -9.89 -3.75
N ASP A 110 -11.56 -11.09 -3.53
CA ASP A 110 -12.69 -11.36 -2.63
C ASP A 110 -12.39 -12.56 -1.72
N ARG A 111 -11.28 -12.51 -1.01
CA ARG A 111 -10.83 -13.55 -0.10
C ARG A 111 -10.74 -13.06 1.33
N SER A 112 -10.79 -14.00 2.27
CA SER A 112 -10.48 -13.70 3.67
C SER A 112 -9.04 -13.21 3.82
N TRP A 113 -8.77 -12.49 4.92
CA TRP A 113 -7.40 -12.02 5.20
C TRP A 113 -6.42 -13.20 5.29
N GLU A 114 -6.81 -14.30 5.93
CA GLU A 114 -5.99 -15.50 6.05
C GLU A 114 -5.62 -16.11 4.69
N GLU A 115 -6.60 -16.24 3.78
CA GLU A 115 -6.36 -16.72 2.42
C GLU A 115 -5.44 -15.77 1.64
N ALA A 116 -5.66 -14.47 1.76
CA ALA A 116 -4.82 -13.45 1.12
C ALA A 116 -3.37 -13.56 1.62
N MET A 117 -3.14 -13.71 2.92
CA MET A 117 -1.80 -13.87 3.50
C MET A 117 -1.14 -15.19 3.07
N GLN A 118 -1.90 -16.28 2.92
CA GLN A 118 -1.39 -17.54 2.37
C GLN A 118 -0.96 -17.38 0.91
N ILE A 119 -1.74 -16.67 0.10
CA ILE A 119 -1.40 -16.36 -1.30
C ILE A 119 -0.12 -15.51 -1.35
N ILE A 120 -0.04 -14.41 -0.57
CA ILE A 120 1.19 -13.61 -0.49
C ILE A 120 2.37 -14.50 -0.11
N LYS A 121 2.26 -15.25 0.99
CA LYS A 121 3.35 -16.07 1.53
C LYS A 121 3.81 -17.16 0.56
N SER A 122 2.91 -17.71 -0.27
CA SER A 122 3.25 -18.69 -1.29
C SER A 122 3.86 -18.09 -2.55
N SER A 123 3.69 -16.79 -2.79
CA SER A 123 4.10 -16.15 -4.03
C SER A 123 5.56 -15.72 -4.04
N SER A 124 6.16 -15.69 -5.23
CA SER A 124 7.52 -15.17 -5.47
C SER A 124 7.57 -13.65 -5.35
N ILE A 125 6.52 -12.96 -5.79
CA ILE A 125 6.44 -11.48 -5.85
C ILE A 125 5.01 -11.04 -5.52
N VAL A 126 4.87 -9.86 -4.89
CA VAL A 126 3.59 -9.14 -4.78
C VAL A 126 3.66 -7.88 -5.62
N VAL A 127 2.58 -7.61 -6.38
CA VAL A 127 2.48 -6.40 -7.22
C VAL A 127 1.35 -5.51 -6.72
N ILE A 128 1.64 -4.22 -6.57
CA ILE A 128 0.71 -3.15 -6.18
C ILE A 128 0.65 -2.13 -7.33
N PRO A 129 -0.18 -2.36 -8.37
CA PRO A 129 -0.22 -1.55 -9.58
C PRO A 129 -1.11 -0.31 -9.44
N SER A 130 -1.31 0.17 -8.22
CA SER A 130 -2.30 1.18 -7.88
C SER A 130 -2.10 2.51 -8.60
N ARG A 131 -3.21 3.16 -8.94
CA ARG A 131 -3.28 4.56 -9.40
C ARG A 131 -3.29 5.55 -8.25
N MET A 132 -3.85 5.12 -7.11
CA MET A 132 -3.99 5.96 -5.92
C MET A 132 -3.84 5.11 -4.66
N GLU A 133 -3.03 5.57 -3.71
CA GLU A 133 -2.86 4.96 -2.39
C GLU A 133 -2.57 6.02 -1.33
N SER A 134 -3.00 5.74 -0.10
CA SER A 134 -2.49 6.46 1.06
C SER A 134 -1.24 5.75 1.60
N LEU A 135 -1.42 4.69 2.38
CA LEU A 135 -0.33 3.87 2.90
C LEU A 135 -0.75 2.39 2.85
N PRO A 136 -0.48 1.65 1.74
CA PRO A 136 -1.08 0.34 1.50
C PRO A 136 -0.63 -0.70 2.52
N THR A 137 -1.61 -1.29 3.23
CA THR A 137 -1.36 -2.35 4.21
C THR A 137 -0.76 -3.59 3.56
N THR A 138 -1.18 -3.91 2.33
CA THR A 138 -0.68 -5.07 1.57
C THR A 138 0.84 -5.03 1.36
N VAL A 139 1.45 -3.84 1.17
CA VAL A 139 2.92 -3.71 1.11
C VAL A 139 3.56 -4.12 2.44
N LYS A 140 3.01 -3.63 3.56
CA LYS A 140 3.51 -3.96 4.90
C LYS A 140 3.36 -5.46 5.21
N GLU A 141 2.25 -6.05 4.79
CA GLU A 141 1.95 -7.49 4.94
C GLU A 141 2.91 -8.35 4.13
N ALA A 142 3.14 -7.99 2.86
CA ALA A 142 4.10 -8.69 2.00
C ALA A 142 5.54 -8.61 2.56
N PHE A 143 5.96 -7.42 3.00
CA PHE A 143 7.24 -7.22 3.66
C PHE A 143 7.37 -8.07 4.92
N TYR A 144 6.34 -8.09 5.77
CA TYR A 144 6.35 -8.89 6.99
C TYR A 144 6.46 -10.40 6.70
N LEU A 145 5.83 -10.86 5.62
CA LEU A 145 5.91 -12.24 5.13
C LEU A 145 7.18 -12.55 4.33
N ASN A 146 8.14 -11.60 4.25
CA ASN A 146 9.40 -11.73 3.53
C ASN A 146 9.20 -12.05 2.04
N VAL A 147 8.27 -11.32 1.40
CA VAL A 147 7.99 -11.40 -0.03
C VAL A 147 8.33 -10.05 -0.67
N PRO A 148 9.12 -10.03 -1.76
CA PRO A 148 9.49 -8.80 -2.45
C PRO A 148 8.26 -8.14 -3.08
N VAL A 149 8.25 -6.81 -3.12
CA VAL A 149 7.13 -6.01 -3.62
C VAL A 149 7.57 -5.13 -4.77
N ILE A 150 6.75 -5.13 -5.82
CA ILE A 150 6.79 -4.14 -6.89
C ILE A 150 5.57 -3.24 -6.70
N GLY A 151 5.77 -1.93 -6.61
CA GLY A 151 4.69 -0.97 -6.45
C GLY A 151 4.81 0.21 -7.39
N THR A 152 3.71 0.83 -7.74
CA THR A 152 3.70 2.08 -8.49
C THR A 152 4.17 3.25 -7.64
N ASN A 153 4.81 4.24 -8.27
CA ASN A 153 5.30 5.44 -7.59
C ASN A 153 4.16 6.47 -7.40
N VAL A 154 3.16 6.10 -6.58
CA VAL A 154 2.00 6.97 -6.28
C VAL A 154 1.73 7.05 -4.78
N GLY A 155 1.19 8.20 -4.35
CA GLY A 155 0.76 8.41 -2.96
C GLY A 155 1.83 8.06 -1.94
N GLY A 156 1.47 7.27 -0.94
CA GLY A 156 2.38 6.82 0.13
C GLY A 156 3.13 5.52 -0.17
N ILE A 157 3.01 4.91 -1.35
CA ILE A 157 3.81 3.73 -1.71
C ILE A 157 5.32 4.01 -1.58
N PRO A 158 5.87 5.15 -2.03
CA PRO A 158 7.28 5.49 -1.86
C PRO A 158 7.73 5.72 -0.40
N GLU A 159 6.79 5.82 0.52
CA GLU A 159 7.11 5.88 1.95
C GLU A 159 7.49 4.50 2.51
N LEU A 160 6.92 3.43 1.93
CA LEU A 160 7.19 2.05 2.29
C LEU A 160 8.27 1.41 1.41
N ILE A 161 8.22 1.64 0.09
CA ILE A 161 9.14 1.06 -0.88
C ILE A 161 10.23 2.08 -1.22
N LYS A 162 11.46 1.76 -0.85
CA LYS A 162 12.66 2.44 -1.35
C LYS A 162 13.16 1.69 -2.56
N ASN A 163 13.16 2.38 -3.70
CA ASN A 163 13.44 1.74 -4.99
C ASN A 163 14.82 1.05 -5.01
N ASN A 164 14.86 -0.21 -5.41
CA ASN A 164 16.04 -1.08 -5.41
C ASN A 164 16.70 -1.32 -4.04
N GLU A 165 16.02 -0.92 -2.95
CA GLU A 165 16.50 -1.15 -1.58
C GLU A 165 15.56 -2.08 -0.80
N THR A 166 14.26 -1.76 -0.73
CA THR A 166 13.24 -2.57 -0.05
C THR A 166 12.20 -3.16 -1.01
N GLY A 167 12.21 -2.76 -2.27
CA GLY A 167 11.33 -3.22 -3.33
C GLY A 167 11.63 -2.48 -4.63
N ILE A 168 10.77 -2.62 -5.63
CA ILE A 168 10.89 -1.90 -6.89
C ILE A 168 9.72 -0.91 -7.03
N LEU A 169 10.03 0.33 -7.41
CA LEU A 169 9.04 1.34 -7.81
C LEU A 169 9.01 1.47 -9.32
N VAL A 170 7.81 1.41 -9.88
CA VAL A 170 7.57 1.62 -11.31
C VAL A 170 6.65 2.82 -11.54
N PRO A 171 6.69 3.47 -12.71
CA PRO A 171 5.71 4.49 -13.06
C PRO A 171 4.29 3.94 -13.03
N PRO A 172 3.28 4.72 -12.60
CA PRO A 172 1.88 4.30 -12.73
C PRO A 172 1.47 4.22 -14.20
N GLU A 173 0.38 3.52 -14.49
CA GLU A 173 -0.20 3.37 -15.84
C GLU A 173 0.79 2.77 -16.88
N ASN A 174 1.74 1.97 -16.44
CA ASN A 174 2.77 1.41 -17.34
C ASN A 174 2.88 -0.12 -17.21
N PRO A 175 2.05 -0.89 -17.96
CA PRO A 175 2.08 -2.35 -17.93
C PRO A 175 3.46 -2.94 -18.27
N SER A 176 4.18 -2.34 -19.22
CA SER A 176 5.49 -2.83 -19.66
C SER A 176 6.55 -2.73 -18.57
N GLU A 177 6.60 -1.61 -17.81
CA GLU A 177 7.52 -1.46 -16.68
C GLU A 177 7.19 -2.44 -15.54
N ILE A 178 5.89 -2.72 -15.31
CA ILE A 178 5.47 -3.74 -14.34
C ILE A 178 5.99 -5.11 -14.77
N ALA A 179 5.77 -5.50 -16.02
CA ALA A 179 6.23 -6.79 -16.54
C ALA A 179 7.75 -6.92 -16.52
N GLN A 180 8.48 -5.87 -16.88
CA GLN A 180 9.93 -5.84 -16.82
C GLN A 180 10.45 -6.03 -15.40
N ALA A 181 9.90 -5.30 -14.43
CA ALA A 181 10.30 -5.43 -13.01
C ALA A 181 9.99 -6.83 -12.45
N ILE A 182 8.84 -7.42 -12.84
CA ILE A 182 8.49 -8.79 -12.45
C ILE A 182 9.54 -9.76 -13.03
N ASN A 183 9.80 -9.70 -14.33
CA ASN A 183 10.73 -10.61 -15.00
C ASN A 183 12.17 -10.47 -14.46
N GLU A 184 12.57 -9.27 -14.12
CA GLU A 184 13.85 -9.01 -13.44
C GLU A 184 13.94 -9.78 -12.12
N LEU A 185 12.94 -9.64 -11.24
CA LEU A 185 12.96 -10.32 -9.94
C LEU A 185 12.77 -11.84 -10.04
N LEU A 186 12.10 -12.34 -11.09
CA LEU A 186 11.99 -13.77 -11.33
C LEU A 186 13.31 -14.37 -11.82
N SER A 187 14.11 -13.62 -12.58
CA SER A 187 15.39 -14.07 -13.12
C SER A 187 16.58 -13.85 -12.17
N ASP A 188 16.49 -12.86 -11.29
CA ASP A 188 17.54 -12.52 -10.29
C ASP A 188 17.07 -12.85 -8.87
N ARG A 189 17.28 -14.10 -8.48
CA ARG A 189 16.87 -14.61 -7.18
C ARG A 189 17.62 -13.91 -6.03
N GLU A 190 18.88 -13.57 -6.20
CA GLU A 190 19.69 -12.90 -5.17
C GLU A 190 19.13 -11.50 -4.87
N LYS A 191 18.84 -10.74 -5.94
CA LYS A 191 18.19 -9.43 -5.82
C LYS A 191 16.81 -9.54 -5.14
N SER A 192 16.01 -10.50 -5.58
CA SER A 192 14.66 -10.75 -5.04
C SER A 192 14.70 -11.05 -3.53
N GLU A 193 15.57 -11.96 -3.08
CA GLU A 193 15.73 -12.32 -1.67
C GLU A 193 16.28 -11.15 -0.84
N LYS A 194 17.19 -10.37 -1.39
CA LYS A 194 17.73 -9.16 -0.74
C LYS A 194 16.66 -8.11 -0.51
N LEU A 195 15.84 -7.80 -1.52
CA LEU A 195 14.74 -6.83 -1.40
C LEU A 195 13.70 -7.29 -0.38
N ALA A 196 13.33 -8.58 -0.39
CA ALA A 196 12.41 -9.16 0.58
C ALA A 196 12.93 -9.03 2.01
N THR A 197 14.20 -9.36 2.24
CA THR A 197 14.85 -9.25 3.56
C THR A 197 14.90 -7.81 4.06
N ASN A 198 15.25 -6.89 3.19
CA ASN A 198 15.31 -5.46 3.52
C ASN A 198 13.89 -4.91 3.82
N GLY A 199 12.89 -5.28 3.02
CA GLY A 199 11.48 -4.93 3.27
C GLY A 199 10.97 -5.47 4.61
N ASN A 200 11.31 -6.73 4.92
CA ASN A 200 10.96 -7.35 6.21
C ASN A 200 11.62 -6.61 7.39
N THR A 201 12.89 -6.27 7.27
CA THR A 201 13.62 -5.48 8.28
C THR A 201 13.00 -4.09 8.44
N PHE A 202 12.68 -3.43 7.31
CA PHE A 202 12.05 -2.11 7.33
C PHE A 202 10.71 -2.13 8.06
N VAL A 203 9.80 -3.05 7.74
CA VAL A 203 8.47 -3.07 8.35
C VAL A 203 8.54 -3.40 9.85
N LYS A 204 9.40 -4.33 10.27
CA LYS A 204 9.59 -4.67 11.68
C LYS A 204 10.13 -3.50 12.50
N ASN A 205 11.04 -2.72 11.94
CA ASN A 205 11.68 -1.64 12.66
C ASN A 205 10.90 -0.31 12.61
N ASN A 206 9.90 -0.18 11.71
CA ASN A 206 9.25 1.11 11.49
C ASN A 206 7.73 1.09 11.53
N MET A 207 7.07 -0.08 11.29
CA MET A 207 5.63 -0.11 10.97
C MET A 207 4.82 -1.08 11.82
N THR A 208 5.38 -1.64 12.90
CA THR A 208 4.65 -2.52 13.84
C THR A 208 4.06 -1.72 14.99
N TRP A 209 3.08 -2.31 15.69
CA TRP A 209 2.49 -1.70 16.89
C TRP A 209 3.55 -1.35 17.94
N ASP A 210 4.53 -2.21 18.19
CA ASP A 210 5.57 -1.96 19.20
C ASP A 210 6.36 -0.66 18.91
N VAL A 211 6.52 -0.32 17.62
CA VAL A 211 7.25 0.88 17.20
C VAL A 211 6.36 2.11 17.13
N ILE A 212 5.11 1.93 16.70
CA ILE A 212 4.21 3.07 16.40
C ILE A 212 3.37 3.47 17.62
N LEU A 213 3.05 2.55 18.53
CA LEU A 213 2.21 2.81 19.71
C LEU A 213 2.66 4.01 20.55
N PRO A 214 3.96 4.21 20.84
CA PRO A 214 4.40 5.40 21.58
C PRO A 214 4.00 6.73 20.93
N LYS A 215 3.95 6.79 19.60
CA LYS A 215 3.50 7.99 18.87
C LYS A 215 2.00 8.24 19.06
N TYR A 216 1.19 7.17 19.05
CA TYR A 216 -0.25 7.28 19.33
C TYR A 216 -0.50 7.73 20.76
N ILE A 217 0.19 7.13 21.73
CA ILE A 217 0.06 7.52 23.15
C ILE A 217 0.39 8.99 23.31
N LYS A 218 1.54 9.42 22.80
CA LYS A 218 1.95 10.82 22.87
C LYS A 218 0.93 11.77 22.25
N PHE A 219 0.41 11.43 21.06
CA PHE A 219 -0.61 12.23 20.39
C PHE A 219 -1.84 12.44 21.25
N TYR A 220 -2.37 11.38 21.88
CA TYR A 220 -3.54 11.48 22.74
C TYR A 220 -3.23 12.18 24.08
N GLU A 221 -2.03 11.99 24.64
CA GLU A 221 -1.61 12.74 25.85
C GLU A 221 -1.50 14.24 25.58
N ASP A 222 -1.01 14.63 24.43
CA ASP A 222 -0.88 16.04 24.05
C ASP A 222 -2.28 16.64 23.79
N LEU A 223 -3.19 15.89 23.16
CA LEU A 223 -4.57 16.32 22.93
C LEU A 223 -5.36 16.56 24.24
N LEU A 224 -5.03 15.82 25.31
CA LEU A 224 -5.71 15.99 26.62
C LEU A 224 -5.18 17.18 27.43
N LYS A 225 -4.08 17.82 27.00
CA LYS A 225 -3.50 19.01 27.66
C LYS A 225 -4.00 20.33 27.07
N ASP A 226 -4.49 20.29 25.82
CA ASP A 226 -5.10 21.42 25.12
C ASP A 226 -6.57 21.60 25.54
#